data_f7aecea685b66c6218dd48c7f420a27a
#
_entry.id   f7aecea685b66c6218dd48c7f420a27a
#
_cell.length_a   1.000
_cell.length_b   1.000
_cell.length_c   1.000
_cell.angle_alpha   90.00
_cell.angle_beta   90.00
_cell.angle_gamma   90.00
#
_symmetry.space_group_name_H-M   'P 1'
#
loop_
_entity.id
_entity.type
_entity.pdbx_description
1 polymer ?
#
loop_
_entity_poly.entity_id
_entity_poly.type
_entity_poly.pdbx_seq_one_letter_code
_entity_poly.pdbx_strand_id
1 'polypeptide(L)'
;MDKILGSGKTLDAAINDALQKTDYTREQIDYTVLTVGGFLRKFKVEISKKLTEGDLYQNYIETVLKKAGLDLSVTKEETEEEVKIDIEGADYNTVIGRKGDVLDALQFLASISLGKDAKKRLFVDCKNYRERRQKTLLKLAANLEQKVIRTGRRVKLEPMNAYERRVLHTALKNSQNVVTHSEGNEPFRFVVIEPSEQLAEEIKNRKPQRTQKQEASNDVSGGKRKQLHFAYRTKPKRPSF
;
A
#
# COMPACT_ATOMS: atom_id res chain seq x y z
N MET A 1 -11.51 -15.71 23.90
CA MET A 1 -11.80 -17.07 23.41
C MET A 1 -12.67 -17.74 24.44
N ASP A 2 -13.83 -18.16 24.02
CA ASP A 2 -14.76 -18.84 24.92
C ASP A 2 -14.26 -20.27 25.16
N LYS A 3 -13.84 -20.52 26.41
CA LYS A 3 -13.41 -21.82 26.88
C LYS A 3 -14.62 -22.56 27.43
N ILE A 4 -14.93 -23.70 26.87
CA ILE A 4 -16.11 -24.46 27.24
C ILE A 4 -15.68 -25.77 27.90
N LEU A 5 -16.24 -26.00 29.07
CA LEU A 5 -15.93 -27.17 29.86
C LEU A 5 -16.93 -28.30 29.61
N GLY A 6 -16.35 -29.49 29.32
CA GLY A 6 -17.12 -30.73 29.25
C GLY A 6 -16.67 -31.75 30.28
N SER A 7 -17.59 -32.64 30.65
CA SER A 7 -17.32 -33.70 31.60
C SER A 7 -17.95 -35.02 31.16
N GLY A 8 -17.25 -36.15 31.35
CA GLY A 8 -17.76 -37.44 30.98
C GLY A 8 -17.02 -38.62 31.64
N LYS A 9 -17.57 -39.82 31.52
CA LYS A 9 -16.90 -41.05 32.03
C LYS A 9 -15.72 -41.46 31.16
N THR A 10 -15.74 -41.07 29.85
CA THR A 10 -14.67 -41.27 28.89
C THR A 10 -14.26 -39.90 28.30
N LEU A 11 -13.10 -39.84 27.67
CA LEU A 11 -12.63 -38.62 26.99
C LEU A 11 -13.63 -38.16 25.92
N ASP A 12 -14.10 -39.09 25.07
CA ASP A 12 -15.05 -38.75 24.02
C ASP A 12 -16.41 -38.28 24.57
N ALA A 13 -16.88 -38.88 25.68
CA ALA A 13 -18.10 -38.41 26.35
C ALA A 13 -17.93 -36.99 26.92
N ALA A 14 -16.75 -36.65 27.40
CA ALA A 14 -16.47 -35.29 27.92
C ALA A 14 -16.37 -34.26 26.77
N ILE A 15 -15.76 -34.63 25.63
CA ILE A 15 -15.72 -33.81 24.42
C ILE A 15 -17.13 -33.58 23.86
N ASN A 16 -17.94 -34.66 23.77
CA ASN A 16 -19.31 -34.55 23.27
C ASN A 16 -20.20 -33.69 24.19
N ASP A 17 -20.04 -33.79 25.53
CA ASP A 17 -20.75 -32.95 26.48
C ASP A 17 -20.37 -31.45 26.29
N ALA A 18 -19.13 -31.17 25.97
CA ALA A 18 -18.70 -29.81 25.65
C ALA A 18 -19.24 -29.33 24.30
N LEU A 19 -19.24 -30.18 23.27
CA LEU A 19 -19.77 -29.87 21.93
C LEU A 19 -21.27 -29.59 21.93
N GLN A 20 -22.06 -30.26 22.79
CA GLN A 20 -23.51 -29.98 22.93
C GLN A 20 -23.82 -28.58 23.45
N LYS A 21 -22.85 -27.89 24.02
CA LYS A 21 -22.97 -26.50 24.52
C LYS A 21 -22.56 -25.46 23.48
N THR A 22 -22.21 -25.91 22.26
CA THR A 22 -21.74 -25.05 21.17
C THR A 22 -22.22 -25.57 19.83
N ASP A 23 -22.16 -24.72 18.81
CA ASP A 23 -22.44 -25.08 17.41
C ASP A 23 -21.19 -25.60 16.66
N TYR A 24 -20.09 -25.94 17.38
CA TYR A 24 -18.87 -26.41 16.75
C TYR A 24 -18.90 -27.90 16.45
N THR A 25 -18.27 -28.28 15.33
CA THR A 25 -17.99 -29.70 15.01
C THR A 25 -16.67 -30.13 15.65
N ARG A 26 -16.46 -31.45 15.78
CA ARG A 26 -15.23 -31.99 16.39
C ARG A 26 -13.94 -31.57 15.65
N GLU A 27 -14.02 -31.31 14.36
CA GLU A 27 -12.88 -30.89 13.52
C GLU A 27 -12.53 -29.40 13.73
N GLN A 28 -13.47 -28.63 14.25
CA GLN A 28 -13.35 -27.18 14.48
C GLN A 28 -12.87 -26.81 15.89
N ILE A 29 -12.54 -27.80 16.72
CA ILE A 29 -12.12 -27.58 18.10
C ILE A 29 -10.72 -28.12 18.37
N ASP A 30 -10.03 -27.42 19.25
CA ASP A 30 -8.90 -27.94 20.03
C ASP A 30 -9.38 -28.24 21.45
N TYR A 31 -8.82 -29.26 22.09
CA TYR A 31 -9.20 -29.60 23.46
C TYR A 31 -7.99 -29.81 24.36
N THR A 32 -8.16 -29.43 25.62
CA THR A 32 -7.18 -29.68 26.68
C THR A 32 -7.81 -30.53 27.77
N VAL A 33 -7.15 -31.62 28.14
CA VAL A 33 -7.61 -32.49 29.24
C VAL A 33 -7.20 -31.86 30.58
N LEU A 34 -8.17 -31.37 31.36
CA LEU A 34 -7.93 -30.79 32.67
C LEU A 34 -7.85 -31.85 33.77
N THR A 35 -8.63 -32.93 33.62
CA THR A 35 -8.65 -34.04 34.60
C THR A 35 -8.76 -35.35 33.84
N VAL A 36 -7.84 -36.26 34.12
CA VAL A 36 -7.87 -37.64 33.59
C VAL A 36 -8.87 -38.44 34.47
N GLY A 37 -9.79 -39.11 33.81
CA GLY A 37 -10.77 -39.97 34.45
C GLY A 37 -10.16 -41.20 35.09
N GLY A 38 -10.87 -41.87 35.99
CA GLY A 38 -10.49 -43.11 36.65
C GLY A 38 -11.74 -43.77 37.21
N PHE A 39 -11.58 -44.86 38.01
CA PHE A 39 -12.69 -45.65 38.52
C PHE A 39 -13.79 -44.81 39.26
N LEU A 40 -13.40 -43.71 39.89
CA LEU A 40 -14.30 -42.81 40.61
C LEU A 40 -14.28 -41.36 40.11
N ARG A 41 -13.47 -41.04 39.10
CA ARG A 41 -13.31 -39.68 38.59
C ARG A 41 -13.77 -39.60 37.11
N LYS A 42 -14.45 -38.47 36.76
CA LYS A 42 -14.82 -38.14 35.39
C LYS A 42 -13.69 -37.43 34.70
N PHE A 43 -13.58 -37.62 33.38
CA PHE A 43 -12.78 -36.76 32.54
C PHE A 43 -13.37 -35.35 32.55
N LYS A 44 -12.52 -34.33 32.63
CA LYS A 44 -12.88 -32.94 32.39
C LYS A 44 -12.02 -32.42 31.25
N VAL A 45 -12.66 -31.88 30.25
CA VAL A 45 -12.00 -31.28 29.09
C VAL A 45 -12.42 -29.82 28.95
N GLU A 46 -11.50 -29.03 28.47
CA GLU A 46 -11.73 -27.67 28.02
C GLU A 46 -11.61 -27.68 26.50
N ILE A 47 -12.65 -27.29 25.80
CA ILE A 47 -12.61 -27.12 24.35
C ILE A 47 -12.54 -25.64 23.99
N SER A 48 -11.84 -25.32 22.94
CA SER A 48 -11.78 -23.99 22.31
C SER A 48 -11.91 -24.13 20.81
N LYS A 49 -12.41 -23.11 20.16
CA LYS A 49 -12.44 -23.09 18.68
C LYS A 49 -11.01 -23.18 18.15
N LYS A 50 -10.77 -24.11 17.22
CA LYS A 50 -9.50 -24.19 16.50
C LYS A 50 -9.34 -22.95 15.64
N LEU A 51 -8.20 -22.26 15.81
CA LEU A 51 -7.91 -21.06 15.04
C LEU A 51 -7.59 -21.42 13.60
N THR A 52 -8.25 -20.76 12.67
CA THR A 52 -7.88 -20.79 11.27
C THR A 52 -6.66 -19.90 11.00
N GLU A 53 -6.03 -20.05 9.84
CA GLU A 53 -4.96 -19.13 9.43
C GLU A 53 -5.45 -17.68 9.41
N GLY A 54 -6.70 -17.46 8.96
CA GLY A 54 -7.33 -16.15 8.97
C GLY A 54 -7.51 -15.58 10.38
N ASP A 55 -7.89 -16.41 11.39
CA ASP A 55 -7.97 -15.98 12.78
C ASP A 55 -6.60 -15.56 13.32
N LEU A 56 -5.55 -16.31 12.97
CA LEU A 56 -4.18 -16.00 13.41
C LEU A 56 -3.68 -14.70 12.81
N TYR A 57 -3.89 -14.47 11.53
CA TYR A 57 -3.54 -13.21 10.86
C TYR A 57 -4.32 -12.03 11.42
N GLN A 58 -5.64 -12.19 11.59
CA GLN A 58 -6.49 -11.15 12.18
C GLN A 58 -6.01 -10.77 13.58
N ASN A 59 -5.80 -11.74 14.46
CA ASN A 59 -5.32 -11.52 15.83
C ASN A 59 -3.94 -10.84 15.86
N TYR A 60 -3.05 -11.21 14.93
CA TYR A 60 -1.73 -10.58 14.80
C TYR A 60 -1.87 -9.10 14.45
N ILE A 61 -2.64 -8.79 13.40
CA ILE A 61 -2.85 -7.42 12.93
C ILE A 61 -3.54 -6.57 14.01
N GLU A 62 -4.62 -7.06 14.62
CA GLU A 62 -5.31 -6.37 15.73
C GLU A 62 -4.35 -6.07 16.89
N THR A 63 -3.48 -7.04 17.23
CA THR A 63 -2.49 -6.85 18.31
C THR A 63 -1.48 -5.76 17.94
N VAL A 64 -0.99 -5.73 16.71
CA VAL A 64 -0.06 -4.71 16.23
C VAL A 64 -0.71 -3.33 16.25
N LEU A 65 -1.93 -3.20 15.70
CA LEU A 65 -2.67 -1.94 15.67
C LEU A 65 -2.96 -1.42 17.08
N LYS A 66 -3.41 -2.28 17.97
CA LYS A 66 -3.68 -1.92 19.38
C LYS A 66 -2.41 -1.47 20.11
N LYS A 67 -1.27 -2.15 19.90
CA LYS A 67 0.02 -1.73 20.47
C LYS A 67 0.52 -0.41 19.90
N ALA A 68 0.16 -0.10 18.64
CA ALA A 68 0.44 1.19 18.01
C ALA A 68 -0.50 2.31 18.50
N GLY A 69 -1.48 2.01 19.35
CA GLY A 69 -2.46 2.99 19.85
C GLY A 69 -3.53 3.36 18.83
N LEU A 70 -3.75 2.51 17.82
CA LEU A 70 -4.75 2.72 16.78
C LEU A 70 -6.01 1.90 17.09
N ASP A 71 -7.15 2.59 17.18
CA ASP A 71 -8.46 1.96 17.36
C ASP A 71 -9.14 1.76 16.01
N LEU A 72 -8.86 0.58 15.41
CA LEU A 72 -9.31 0.21 14.08
C LEU A 72 -9.95 -1.18 14.14
N SER A 73 -11.01 -1.37 13.36
CA SER A 73 -11.63 -2.67 13.17
C SER A 73 -10.91 -3.47 12.08
N VAL A 74 -10.75 -4.75 12.32
CA VAL A 74 -10.12 -5.69 11.39
C VAL A 74 -11.13 -6.78 11.08
N THR A 75 -11.51 -6.89 9.82
CA THR A 75 -12.39 -7.95 9.33
C THR A 75 -11.62 -8.90 8.43
N LYS A 76 -12.07 -10.15 8.37
CA LYS A 76 -11.46 -11.15 7.51
C LYS A 76 -12.47 -11.84 6.61
N GLU A 77 -12.04 -12.19 5.44
CA GLU A 77 -12.67 -13.15 4.53
C GLU A 77 -11.65 -14.25 4.25
N GLU A 78 -12.04 -15.51 4.41
CA GLU A 78 -11.14 -16.65 4.26
C GLU A 78 -11.72 -17.63 3.27
N THR A 79 -10.92 -17.99 2.26
CA THR A 79 -11.21 -19.06 1.28
C THR A 79 -10.23 -20.22 1.46
N GLU A 80 -10.26 -21.21 0.59
CA GLU A 80 -9.30 -22.32 0.62
C GLU A 80 -7.88 -21.87 0.26
N GLU A 81 -7.73 -20.86 -0.61
CA GLU A 81 -6.43 -20.43 -1.15
C GLU A 81 -5.90 -19.12 -0.55
N GLU A 82 -6.80 -18.26 -0.06
CA GLU A 82 -6.43 -16.92 0.38
C GLU A 82 -7.19 -16.45 1.62
N VAL A 83 -6.53 -15.58 2.37
CA VAL A 83 -7.11 -14.81 3.47
C VAL A 83 -7.04 -13.34 3.09
N LYS A 84 -8.19 -12.68 3.04
CA LYS A 84 -8.31 -11.23 2.87
C LYS A 84 -8.61 -10.59 4.20
N ILE A 85 -7.85 -9.58 4.55
CA ILE A 85 -8.06 -8.75 5.74
C ILE A 85 -8.31 -7.33 5.29
N ASP A 86 -9.43 -6.76 5.71
CA ASP A 86 -9.71 -5.34 5.53
C ASP A 86 -9.69 -4.60 6.87
N ILE A 87 -9.08 -3.40 6.84
CA ILE A 87 -8.88 -2.56 8.02
C ILE A 87 -9.70 -1.29 7.85
N GLU A 88 -10.57 -1.01 8.84
CA GLU A 88 -11.43 0.16 8.83
C GLU A 88 -11.35 0.94 10.15
N GLY A 89 -11.62 2.24 10.10
CA GLY A 89 -11.69 3.12 11.26
C GLY A 89 -11.30 4.56 10.94
N ALA A 90 -11.18 5.40 11.96
CA ALA A 90 -10.89 6.82 11.78
C ALA A 90 -9.44 7.07 11.32
N ASP A 91 -8.48 6.38 11.93
CA ASP A 91 -7.04 6.59 11.71
C ASP A 91 -6.45 5.73 10.59
N TYR A 92 -7.28 5.30 9.63
CA TYR A 92 -6.88 4.42 8.53
C TYR A 92 -5.70 4.96 7.71
N ASN A 93 -5.53 6.29 7.62
CA ASN A 93 -4.42 6.91 6.89
C ASN A 93 -3.05 6.56 7.49
N THR A 94 -2.98 6.39 8.81
CA THR A 94 -1.76 5.99 9.52
C THR A 94 -1.33 4.57 9.12
N VAL A 95 -2.31 3.67 8.95
CA VAL A 95 -2.07 2.28 8.53
C VAL A 95 -1.69 2.20 7.06
N ILE A 96 -2.24 3.04 6.22
CA ILE A 96 -1.82 3.12 4.82
C ILE A 96 -0.39 3.63 4.72
N GLY A 97 -0.07 4.71 5.44
CA GLY A 97 1.22 5.36 5.37
C GLY A 97 1.47 6.10 4.05
N ARG A 98 2.74 6.44 3.80
CA ARG A 98 3.14 7.13 2.57
C ARG A 98 3.09 6.17 1.39
N LYS A 99 2.17 6.42 0.44
CA LYS A 99 2.01 5.59 -0.78
C LYS A 99 1.71 4.11 -0.51
N GLY A 100 1.22 3.75 0.68
CA GLY A 100 0.93 2.37 1.04
C GLY A 100 2.10 1.63 1.71
N ASP A 101 3.20 2.29 2.02
CA ASP A 101 4.41 1.65 2.57
C ASP A 101 4.14 0.94 3.91
N VAL A 102 3.32 1.55 4.80
CA VAL A 102 2.98 0.93 6.10
C VAL A 102 2.06 -0.28 5.90
N LEU A 103 1.10 -0.17 4.98
CA LEU A 103 0.20 -1.27 4.66
C LEU A 103 0.94 -2.47 4.06
N ASP A 104 1.91 -2.23 3.16
CA ASP A 104 2.75 -3.27 2.58
C ASP A 104 3.66 -3.91 3.64
N ALA A 105 4.23 -3.11 4.56
CA ALA A 105 5.03 -3.60 5.67
C ALA A 105 4.20 -4.44 6.65
N LEU A 106 2.98 -4.02 6.98
CA LEU A 106 2.07 -4.75 7.84
C LEU A 106 1.69 -6.10 7.23
N GLN A 107 1.34 -6.13 5.94
CA GLN A 107 1.07 -7.38 5.22
C GLN A 107 2.28 -8.32 5.23
N PHE A 108 3.48 -7.79 4.97
CA PHE A 108 4.70 -8.57 4.98
C PHE A 108 4.98 -9.18 6.36
N LEU A 109 4.92 -8.37 7.43
CA LEU A 109 5.13 -8.84 8.80
C LEU A 109 4.09 -9.88 9.22
N ALA A 110 2.82 -9.66 8.88
CA ALA A 110 1.76 -10.63 9.13
C ALA A 110 2.02 -11.94 8.37
N SER A 111 2.43 -11.88 7.09
CA SER A 111 2.68 -13.07 6.29
C SER A 111 3.82 -13.95 6.84
N ILE A 112 4.85 -13.36 7.45
CA ILE A 112 5.95 -14.12 8.05
C ILE A 112 5.66 -14.58 9.48
N SER A 113 4.63 -14.04 10.14
CA SER A 113 4.29 -14.38 11.52
C SER A 113 3.88 -15.85 11.72
N LEU A 114 3.23 -16.45 10.72
CA LEU A 114 2.91 -17.88 10.71
C LEU A 114 4.04 -18.78 10.15
N GLY A 115 5.04 -18.17 9.53
CA GLY A 115 6.21 -18.89 9.02
C GLY A 115 5.86 -19.91 7.93
N LYS A 116 6.46 -21.11 8.05
CA LYS A 116 6.28 -22.22 7.07
C LYS A 116 4.92 -22.92 7.16
N ASP A 117 4.18 -22.68 8.21
CA ASP A 117 2.88 -23.33 8.44
C ASP A 117 1.75 -22.62 7.65
N ALA A 118 2.02 -21.43 7.13
CA ALA A 118 1.09 -20.70 6.29
C ALA A 118 0.95 -21.37 4.92
N LYS A 119 -0.27 -21.77 4.59
CA LYS A 119 -0.64 -22.39 3.30
C LYS A 119 -1.39 -21.43 2.39
N LYS A 120 -2.10 -20.47 2.98
CA LYS A 120 -2.94 -19.52 2.28
C LYS A 120 -2.20 -18.21 1.99
N ARG A 121 -2.55 -17.56 0.89
CA ARG A 121 -2.03 -16.23 0.56
C ARG A 121 -2.71 -15.18 1.42
N LEU A 122 -1.94 -14.35 2.08
CA LEU A 122 -2.47 -13.21 2.83
C LEU A 122 -2.54 -11.98 1.93
N PHE A 123 -3.70 -11.34 1.94
CA PHE A 123 -3.94 -10.05 1.31
C PHE A 123 -4.51 -9.09 2.35
N VAL A 124 -3.83 -7.96 2.58
CA VAL A 124 -4.28 -6.92 3.52
C VAL A 124 -4.60 -5.66 2.74
N ASP A 125 -5.79 -5.11 2.97
CA ASP A 125 -6.18 -3.82 2.41
C ASP A 125 -6.80 -2.91 3.49
N CYS A 126 -7.00 -1.67 3.15
CA CYS A 126 -7.57 -0.66 4.02
C CYS A 126 -8.51 0.23 3.22
N LYS A 127 -9.83 0.05 3.42
CA LYS A 127 -10.86 0.82 2.69
C LYS A 127 -10.65 0.86 1.17
N ASN A 128 -10.31 -0.26 0.56
CA ASN A 128 -10.01 -0.35 -0.88
C ASN A 128 -8.89 0.62 -1.35
N TYR A 129 -7.88 0.84 -0.51
CA TYR A 129 -6.78 1.74 -0.84
C TYR A 129 -6.03 1.31 -2.09
N ARG A 130 -5.75 0.00 -2.25
CA ARG A 130 -4.96 -0.51 -3.37
C ARG A 130 -5.61 -0.21 -4.72
N GLU A 131 -6.92 -0.37 -4.82
CA GLU A 131 -7.68 -0.03 -6.04
C GLU A 131 -7.67 1.49 -6.32
N ARG A 132 -7.92 2.31 -5.28
CA ARG A 132 -7.86 3.78 -5.39
C ARG A 132 -6.47 4.27 -5.80
N ARG A 133 -5.44 3.65 -5.25
CA ARG A 133 -4.04 3.97 -5.57
C ARG A 133 -3.71 3.62 -7.01
N GLN A 134 -4.13 2.44 -7.48
CA GLN A 134 -3.96 2.04 -8.87
C GLN A 134 -4.64 3.02 -9.84
N LYS A 135 -5.89 3.41 -9.56
CA LYS A 135 -6.61 4.43 -10.37
C LYS A 135 -5.85 5.77 -10.41
N THR A 136 -5.25 6.16 -9.29
CA THR A 136 -4.43 7.38 -9.21
C THR A 136 -3.17 7.27 -10.06
N LEU A 137 -2.48 6.13 -10.04
CA LEU A 137 -1.30 5.88 -10.87
C LEU A 137 -1.63 5.89 -12.37
N LEU A 138 -2.76 5.29 -12.77
CA LEU A 138 -3.21 5.33 -14.16
C LEU A 138 -3.50 6.75 -14.65
N LYS A 139 -4.17 7.57 -13.82
CA LYS A 139 -4.39 9.00 -14.14
C LYS A 139 -3.06 9.76 -14.21
N LEU A 140 -2.13 9.47 -13.31
CA LEU A 140 -0.79 10.07 -13.32
C LEU A 140 -0.05 9.72 -14.62
N ALA A 141 -0.08 8.46 -15.04
CA ALA A 141 0.55 8.01 -16.29
C ALA A 141 0.01 8.79 -17.49
N ALA A 142 -1.30 8.89 -17.64
CA ALA A 142 -1.92 9.63 -18.75
C ALA A 142 -1.57 11.13 -18.73
N ASN A 143 -1.56 11.76 -17.56
CA ASN A 143 -1.18 13.18 -17.46
C ASN A 143 0.29 13.42 -17.79
N LEU A 144 1.17 12.50 -17.38
CA LEU A 144 2.61 12.60 -17.65
C LEU A 144 2.91 12.31 -19.13
N GLU A 145 2.23 11.40 -19.77
CA GLU A 145 2.30 11.16 -21.21
C GLU A 145 1.99 12.45 -21.96
N GLN A 146 0.84 13.09 -21.69
CA GLN A 146 0.48 14.36 -22.31
C GLN A 146 1.48 15.47 -22.04
N LYS A 147 2.06 15.51 -20.85
CA LYS A 147 3.12 16.46 -20.50
C LYS A 147 4.38 16.23 -21.36
N VAL A 148 4.82 14.97 -21.51
CA VAL A 148 5.99 14.62 -22.33
C VAL A 148 5.74 14.95 -23.81
N ILE A 149 4.56 14.61 -24.35
CA ILE A 149 4.16 14.95 -25.71
C ILE A 149 4.21 16.46 -25.96
N ARG A 150 3.69 17.26 -25.02
CA ARG A 150 3.65 18.72 -25.16
C ARG A 150 5.02 19.38 -25.00
N THR A 151 5.84 18.88 -24.08
CA THR A 151 7.11 19.55 -23.73
C THR A 151 8.32 18.98 -24.44
N GLY A 152 8.25 17.74 -24.94
CA GLY A 152 9.37 17.00 -25.49
C GLY A 152 10.48 16.69 -24.48
N ARG A 153 10.18 16.80 -23.19
CA ARG A 153 11.18 16.61 -22.14
C ARG A 153 10.87 15.35 -21.34
N ARG A 154 11.92 14.62 -20.99
CA ARG A 154 11.79 13.48 -20.07
C ARG A 154 11.30 13.92 -18.70
N VAL A 155 10.53 13.06 -18.04
CA VAL A 155 10.01 13.26 -16.69
C VAL A 155 10.47 12.10 -15.81
N LYS A 156 11.10 12.45 -14.67
CA LYS A 156 11.44 11.49 -13.61
C LYS A 156 10.37 11.53 -12.53
N LEU A 157 9.91 10.35 -12.11
CA LEU A 157 8.96 10.24 -11.03
C LEU A 157 9.69 10.09 -9.68
N GLU A 158 8.92 10.17 -8.61
CA GLU A 158 9.43 9.83 -7.28
C GLU A 158 9.66 8.31 -7.15
N PRO A 159 10.56 7.87 -6.25
CA PRO A 159 10.73 6.47 -5.93
C PRO A 159 9.40 5.81 -5.53
N MET A 160 9.23 4.56 -5.98
CA MET A 160 8.04 3.77 -5.74
C MET A 160 8.36 2.28 -5.79
N ASN A 161 7.51 1.45 -5.18
CA ASN A 161 7.70 0.01 -5.14
C ASN A 161 7.58 -0.65 -6.54
N ALA A 162 8.00 -1.90 -6.66
CA ALA A 162 8.05 -2.62 -7.94
C ALA A 162 6.68 -2.80 -8.59
N TYR A 163 5.62 -2.97 -7.78
CA TYR A 163 4.25 -3.09 -8.27
C TYR A 163 3.77 -1.78 -8.92
N GLU A 164 3.96 -0.65 -8.25
CA GLU A 164 3.58 0.67 -8.79
C GLU A 164 4.32 0.99 -10.08
N ARG A 165 5.64 0.69 -10.14
CA ARG A 165 6.43 0.84 -11.37
C ARG A 165 5.87 -0.01 -12.51
N ARG A 166 5.48 -1.25 -12.23
CA ARG A 166 4.85 -2.13 -13.22
C ARG A 166 3.51 -1.57 -13.72
N VAL A 167 2.68 -1.01 -12.84
CA VAL A 167 1.41 -0.37 -13.24
C VAL A 167 1.65 0.75 -14.25
N LEU A 168 2.63 1.65 -14.00
CA LEU A 168 2.97 2.74 -14.91
C LEU A 168 3.53 2.24 -16.22
N HIS A 169 4.44 1.27 -16.20
CA HIS A 169 4.99 0.66 -17.43
C HIS A 169 3.89 0.01 -18.28
N THR A 170 2.98 -0.72 -17.63
CA THR A 170 1.87 -1.39 -18.33
C THR A 170 0.89 -0.38 -18.93
N ALA A 171 0.59 0.70 -18.20
CA ALA A 171 -0.31 1.75 -18.68
C ALA A 171 0.22 2.47 -19.93
N LEU A 172 1.54 2.63 -20.03
CA LEU A 172 2.19 3.36 -21.12
C LEU A 172 2.81 2.44 -22.20
N LYS A 173 2.73 1.13 -22.05
CA LYS A 173 3.34 0.14 -22.93
C LYS A 173 2.94 0.32 -24.40
N ASN A 174 1.68 0.65 -24.65
CA ASN A 174 1.12 0.76 -26.00
C ASN A 174 1.17 2.20 -26.56
N SER A 175 1.78 3.13 -25.83
CA SER A 175 1.96 4.50 -26.33
C SER A 175 3.00 4.53 -27.46
N GLN A 176 2.66 5.20 -28.56
CA GLN A 176 3.60 5.46 -29.65
C GLN A 176 4.47 6.69 -29.39
N ASN A 177 4.07 7.52 -28.42
CA ASN A 177 4.69 8.83 -28.18
C ASN A 177 5.75 8.81 -27.08
N VAL A 178 5.66 7.85 -26.14
CA VAL A 178 6.57 7.80 -24.99
C VAL A 178 7.13 6.41 -24.77
N VAL A 179 8.32 6.38 -24.17
CA VAL A 179 8.99 5.16 -23.71
C VAL A 179 9.21 5.28 -22.22
N THR A 180 9.12 4.15 -21.52
CA THR A 180 9.29 4.11 -20.06
C THR A 180 10.36 3.12 -19.66
N HIS A 181 11.21 3.51 -18.72
CA HIS A 181 12.18 2.61 -18.07
C HIS A 181 12.32 2.95 -16.59
N SER A 182 12.96 2.06 -15.84
CA SER A 182 13.20 2.29 -14.41
C SER A 182 14.68 2.50 -14.14
N GLU A 183 15.02 3.58 -13.42
CA GLU A 183 16.37 3.94 -12.99
C GLU A 183 16.53 3.83 -11.47
N GLY A 184 17.78 3.67 -11.00
CA GLY A 184 18.15 3.61 -9.58
C GLY A 184 18.04 2.21 -8.98
N ASN A 185 18.41 2.12 -7.70
CA ASN A 185 18.38 0.89 -6.90
C ASN A 185 17.31 1.01 -5.81
N GLU A 186 16.74 -0.12 -5.38
CA GLU A 186 15.83 -0.15 -4.25
C GLU A 186 16.52 0.39 -2.98
N PRO A 187 15.85 1.14 -2.13
CA PRO A 187 14.43 1.54 -2.17
C PRO A 187 14.17 2.82 -2.98
N PHE A 188 15.16 3.40 -3.64
CA PHE A 188 15.07 4.69 -4.34
C PHE A 188 14.84 4.55 -5.86
N ARG A 189 14.43 3.37 -6.31
CA ARG A 189 14.18 3.11 -7.72
C ARG A 189 12.89 3.78 -8.20
N PHE A 190 12.97 4.43 -9.38
CA PHE A 190 11.86 5.24 -9.93
C PHE A 190 11.65 4.98 -11.42
N VAL A 191 10.52 5.44 -11.94
CA VAL A 191 10.19 5.38 -13.38
C VAL A 191 10.59 6.69 -14.04
N VAL A 192 11.14 6.58 -15.24
CA VAL A 192 11.40 7.69 -16.18
C VAL A 192 10.50 7.50 -17.38
N ILE A 193 9.87 8.59 -17.82
CA ILE A 193 9.06 8.65 -19.03
C ILE A 193 9.75 9.60 -20.00
N GLU A 194 10.08 9.11 -21.18
CA GLU A 194 10.81 9.85 -22.22
C GLU A 194 9.99 9.91 -23.52
N PRO A 195 10.21 10.95 -24.39
CA PRO A 195 9.68 10.93 -25.73
C PRO A 195 10.18 9.71 -26.49
N SER A 196 9.33 9.07 -27.30
CA SER A 196 9.79 8.07 -28.28
C SER A 196 10.70 8.72 -29.31
N GLU A 197 11.51 7.91 -30.01
CA GLU A 197 12.38 8.41 -31.06
C GLU A 197 11.60 9.19 -32.14
N GLN A 198 10.44 8.68 -32.54
CA GLN A 198 9.55 9.32 -33.49
C GLN A 198 9.09 10.71 -33.01
N LEU A 199 8.62 10.82 -31.79
CA LEU A 199 8.21 12.10 -31.21
C LEU A 199 9.40 13.05 -31.04
N ALA A 200 10.56 12.55 -30.65
CA ALA A 200 11.77 13.36 -30.51
C ALA A 200 12.24 13.96 -31.88
N GLU A 201 12.14 13.20 -32.95
CA GLU A 201 12.42 13.67 -34.30
C GLU A 201 11.41 14.70 -34.81
N GLU A 202 10.11 14.46 -34.57
CA GLU A 202 9.04 15.44 -34.89
C GLU A 202 9.27 16.77 -34.17
N ILE A 203 9.66 16.73 -32.89
CA ILE A 203 9.90 17.94 -32.09
C ILE A 203 11.14 18.69 -32.62
N LYS A 204 12.19 17.98 -32.99
CA LYS A 204 13.40 18.59 -33.68
C LYS A 204 13.01 19.29 -34.96
N ASN A 205 12.15 18.65 -35.76
CA ASN A 205 11.72 19.18 -37.06
C ASN A 205 10.75 20.36 -36.92
N ARG A 206 10.01 20.47 -35.82
CA ARG A 206 9.14 21.63 -35.49
C ARG A 206 9.89 22.90 -35.05
N LYS A 207 11.19 22.82 -34.73
CA LYS A 207 12.01 23.97 -34.35
C LYS A 207 12.94 24.33 -35.51
N PRO A 208 12.51 25.17 -36.50
CA PRO A 208 13.02 26.52 -36.64
C PRO A 208 12.06 27.49 -37.32
N GLN A 209 11.23 28.21 -36.67
CA GLN A 209 10.53 29.39 -37.26
C GLN A 209 10.33 30.58 -36.32
N ARG A 210 11.13 30.75 -35.27
CA ARG A 210 10.88 31.84 -34.32
C ARG A 210 12.06 32.76 -33.99
N THR A 211 13.08 32.83 -34.85
CA THR A 211 14.23 33.72 -34.56
C THR A 211 14.62 34.66 -35.69
N GLN A 212 13.74 34.93 -36.68
CA GLN A 212 14.09 35.87 -37.76
C GLN A 212 13.13 37.05 -37.93
N LYS A 213 12.34 37.43 -36.91
CA LYS A 213 11.40 38.56 -37.04
C LYS A 213 11.54 39.64 -35.94
N GLN A 214 12.68 39.79 -35.27
CA GLN A 214 12.92 40.86 -34.30
C GLN A 214 14.26 41.66 -34.48
N GLU A 215 15.00 41.47 -35.55
CA GLU A 215 16.21 42.29 -35.82
C GLU A 215 16.05 43.39 -36.89
N ALA A 216 14.85 43.60 -37.41
CA ALA A 216 14.64 44.56 -38.50
C ALA A 216 13.82 45.83 -38.09
N SER A 217 13.72 46.20 -36.83
CA SER A 217 12.96 47.40 -36.45
C SER A 217 13.50 48.16 -35.20
N ASN A 218 14.82 48.26 -35.05
CA ASN A 218 15.39 49.17 -34.03
C ASN A 218 16.60 49.94 -34.57
N ASP A 219 16.37 50.63 -35.68
CA ASP A 219 17.21 51.76 -35.99
C ASP A 219 16.26 52.92 -36.31
N VAL A 220 16.28 53.93 -35.48
CA VAL A 220 15.80 55.33 -35.49
C VAL A 220 15.05 55.66 -34.18
N SER A 221 15.74 56.24 -33.25
CA SER A 221 15.58 57.57 -32.67
C SER A 221 16.15 57.65 -31.28
N GLY A 222 17.11 58.56 -31.11
CA GLY A 222 17.72 58.90 -29.83
C GLY A 222 16.76 59.66 -28.90
N GLY A 223 16.90 59.42 -27.59
CA GLY A 223 16.16 60.16 -26.60
C GLY A 223 16.47 59.75 -25.16
N LYS A 224 17.45 60.41 -24.57
CA LYS A 224 17.62 60.71 -23.12
C LYS A 224 17.35 59.63 -22.08
N ARG A 225 18.44 59.09 -21.53
CA ARG A 225 18.49 58.32 -20.26
C ARG A 225 18.01 59.18 -19.07
N LYS A 226 16.99 58.69 -18.37
CA LYS A 226 16.73 59.06 -16.96
C LYS A 226 17.15 57.86 -16.10
N GLN A 227 18.17 58.09 -15.26
CA GLN A 227 18.58 57.17 -14.21
C GLN A 227 17.50 57.11 -13.12
N LEU A 228 16.95 55.95 -12.86
CA LEU A 228 16.14 55.67 -11.67
C LEU A 228 16.99 54.81 -10.71
N HIS A 229 17.40 55.42 -9.61
CA HIS A 229 18.01 54.76 -8.47
C HIS A 229 16.97 53.84 -7.80
N PHE A 230 17.21 52.55 -7.80
CA PHE A 230 16.47 51.61 -6.98
C PHE A 230 17.21 51.39 -5.66
N ALA A 231 16.64 51.88 -4.57
CA ALA A 231 17.15 51.71 -3.21
C ALA A 231 16.87 50.26 -2.73
N TYR A 232 17.92 49.56 -2.35
CA TYR A 232 17.83 48.26 -1.68
C TYR A 232 17.23 48.42 -0.28
N ARG A 233 16.05 47.86 -0.06
CA ARG A 233 15.40 47.78 1.24
C ARG A 233 15.87 46.52 1.97
N THR A 234 16.71 46.70 2.99
CA THR A 234 17.22 45.66 3.89
C THR A 234 16.09 45.05 4.74
N LYS A 235 16.03 43.72 4.79
CA LYS A 235 15.11 42.96 5.67
C LYS A 235 15.55 43.07 7.14
N PRO A 236 14.63 43.21 8.11
CA PRO A 236 14.95 43.19 9.52
C PRO A 236 15.31 41.81 10.04
N LYS A 237 16.30 41.75 10.94
CA LYS A 237 16.72 40.53 11.69
C LYS A 237 15.62 40.06 12.63
N ARG A 238 15.40 38.75 12.70
CA ARG A 238 14.57 38.10 13.73
C ARG A 238 15.32 38.09 15.06
N PRO A 239 14.67 38.34 16.20
CA PRO A 239 15.27 38.15 17.51
C PRO A 239 15.30 36.67 17.88
N SER A 240 16.39 36.24 18.51
CA SER A 240 16.61 34.98 19.18
C SER A 240 15.90 34.95 20.53
N PHE A 241 15.04 33.94 20.74
CA PHE A 241 14.73 33.37 22.04
C PHE A 241 14.65 31.84 21.87
#